data_c5175044720dd9f17458358292ac5a3c
#
_entry.id   c5175044720dd9f17458358292ac5a3c
#
_cell.length_a   1.000
_cell.length_b   1.000
_cell.length_c   1.000
_cell.angle_alpha   90.00
_cell.angle_beta   90.00
_cell.angle_gamma   90.00
#
_symmetry.space_group_name_H-M   'P 1'
#
loop_
_entity.id
_entity.type
_entity.pdbx_description
1 polymer ?
#
loop_
_entity_poly.entity_id
_entity_poly.type
_entity_poly.pdbx_seq_one_letter_code
_entity_poly.pdbx_strand_id
1 'polypeptide(L)'
;MTIPGAFQLSTGRTTPPPRAGSVSAMSDAPLQPLPTSVETMHKVSPKLMWPKLVSNAIWMFFVCGGLYLCYREWGWGFLIPLGLFGVFFIWRFFLIPFQVRNMGWLETDNELVLSKGKMFHTITVIPYGRIQFVDVESGPISRSLGLKELKVHTASSSSDSDLPGLLAEDADALRDRLAVKARERMSGL
;
A
#
# COMPACT_ATOMS: atom_id res chain seq x y z
N MET A 1 -72.84 -44.70 -24.32
CA MET A 1 -71.57 -45.39 -24.11
C MET A 1 -70.67 -44.41 -23.35
N THR A 2 -70.23 -44.75 -22.18
CA THR A 2 -69.90 -44.03 -20.99
C THR A 2 -68.54 -43.43 -21.06
N ILE A 3 -68.42 -42.14 -20.67
CA ILE A 3 -67.14 -41.53 -20.24
C ILE A 3 -67.38 -40.97 -18.88
N PRO A 4 -66.55 -41.27 -17.88
CA PRO A 4 -66.25 -40.40 -16.79
C PRO A 4 -64.73 -40.29 -16.59
N GLY A 5 -64.25 -39.13 -16.49
CA GLY A 5 -62.88 -38.84 -16.06
C GLY A 5 -62.82 -37.47 -15.35
N ALA A 6 -63.12 -37.47 -14.08
CA ALA A 6 -63.02 -36.28 -13.23
C ALA A 6 -61.55 -35.87 -13.05
N PHE A 7 -61.22 -34.67 -13.53
CA PHE A 7 -59.92 -34.00 -13.28
C PHE A 7 -59.95 -33.40 -11.91
N GLN A 8 -59.27 -34.01 -10.97
CA GLN A 8 -59.04 -33.46 -9.62
C GLN A 8 -58.06 -32.28 -9.70
N LEU A 9 -58.54 -31.06 -9.43
CA LEU A 9 -57.74 -29.91 -9.20
C LEU A 9 -56.97 -30.06 -7.86
N SER A 10 -55.71 -30.38 -7.96
CA SER A 10 -54.77 -30.32 -6.83
C SER A 10 -54.60 -28.87 -6.42
N THR A 11 -55.14 -28.51 -5.26
CA THR A 11 -54.91 -27.24 -4.62
C THR A 11 -53.43 -27.08 -4.28
N GLY A 12 -52.73 -26.32 -5.12
CA GLY A 12 -51.35 -25.92 -4.87
C GLY A 12 -51.24 -25.17 -3.57
N ARG A 13 -50.47 -25.76 -2.67
CA ARG A 13 -50.06 -25.14 -1.41
C ARG A 13 -49.17 -23.95 -1.75
N THR A 14 -49.71 -22.73 -1.68
CA THR A 14 -48.94 -21.47 -1.79
C THR A 14 -47.98 -21.37 -0.61
N THR A 15 -46.74 -21.60 -0.87
CA THR A 15 -45.65 -21.25 0.08
C THR A 15 -45.64 -19.72 0.23
N PRO A 16 -45.70 -19.18 1.44
CA PRO A 16 -45.60 -17.74 1.64
C PRO A 16 -44.20 -17.25 1.19
N PRO A 17 -44.12 -16.03 0.61
CA PRO A 17 -42.82 -15.46 0.22
C PRO A 17 -41.92 -15.31 1.46
N PRO A 18 -40.58 -15.47 1.31
CA PRO A 18 -39.68 -15.29 2.41
C PRO A 18 -39.82 -13.89 2.97
N ARG A 19 -40.01 -13.82 4.28
CA ARG A 19 -40.10 -12.56 5.03
C ARG A 19 -38.91 -11.67 4.72
N ALA A 20 -39.19 -10.47 4.24
CA ALA A 20 -38.23 -9.36 4.05
C ALA A 20 -37.68 -8.86 5.41
N GLY A 21 -37.04 -9.74 6.18
CA GLY A 21 -36.56 -9.43 7.52
C GLY A 21 -35.05 -9.56 7.69
N SER A 22 -34.32 -9.99 6.65
CA SER A 22 -32.89 -10.27 6.78
C SER A 22 -31.93 -9.22 6.16
N VAL A 23 -32.48 -8.16 5.55
CA VAL A 23 -31.65 -7.12 4.94
C VAL A 23 -31.24 -6.04 5.97
N SER A 24 -32.01 -5.91 7.06
CA SER A 24 -31.71 -4.89 8.11
C SER A 24 -30.63 -5.31 9.10
N ALA A 25 -30.30 -6.62 9.18
CA ALA A 25 -29.31 -7.12 10.15
C ALA A 25 -27.84 -6.97 9.68
N MET A 26 -27.61 -6.59 8.42
CA MET A 26 -26.25 -6.44 7.86
C MET A 26 -25.76 -4.99 7.90
N SER A 27 -26.63 -4.05 8.38
CA SER A 27 -26.29 -2.62 8.49
C SER A 27 -25.74 -2.22 9.86
N ASP A 28 -25.81 -3.09 10.87
CA ASP A 28 -25.46 -2.75 12.25
C ASP A 28 -24.12 -3.32 12.73
N ALA A 29 -23.27 -3.81 11.81
CA ALA A 29 -21.87 -4.03 12.16
C ALA A 29 -21.25 -2.64 12.43
N PRO A 30 -20.78 -2.35 13.65
CA PRO A 30 -20.16 -1.07 13.92
C PRO A 30 -18.96 -0.93 12.98
N LEU A 31 -19.04 0.04 12.06
CA LEU A 31 -17.89 0.44 11.26
C LEU A 31 -16.80 0.80 12.25
N GLN A 32 -15.79 -0.05 12.37
CA GLN A 32 -14.62 0.27 13.20
C GLN A 32 -14.06 1.57 12.64
N PRO A 33 -13.99 2.63 13.45
CA PRO A 33 -13.45 3.89 12.98
C PRO A 33 -12.03 3.62 12.47
N LEU A 34 -11.80 3.96 11.20
CA LEU A 34 -10.46 3.91 10.63
C LEU A 34 -9.51 4.68 11.56
N PRO A 35 -8.33 4.16 11.85
CA PRO A 35 -7.38 4.85 12.70
C PRO A 35 -7.07 6.22 12.09
N THR A 36 -7.61 7.26 12.69
CA THR A 36 -7.53 8.64 12.21
C THR A 36 -6.19 9.30 12.52
N SER A 37 -5.35 8.66 13.33
CA SER A 37 -4.05 9.21 13.69
C SER A 37 -2.90 8.24 13.33
N VAL A 38 -1.90 8.77 12.66
CA VAL A 38 -0.64 8.07 12.34
C VAL A 38 0.11 7.59 13.60
N GLU A 39 -0.26 8.10 14.76
CA GLU A 39 0.35 7.76 16.05
C GLU A 39 0.07 6.32 16.50
N THR A 40 -1.03 5.72 16.07
CA THR A 40 -1.37 4.32 16.41
C THR A 40 -0.71 3.31 15.46
N MET A 41 -0.04 3.79 14.39
CA MET A 41 0.60 2.95 13.39
C MET A 41 2.04 2.61 13.77
N HIS A 42 2.48 1.40 13.42
CA HIS A 42 3.89 1.03 13.47
C HIS A 42 4.69 1.91 12.53
N LYS A 43 5.66 2.65 13.07
CA LYS A 43 6.50 3.54 12.26
C LYS A 43 7.58 2.74 11.54
N VAL A 44 7.87 3.17 10.32
CA VAL A 44 8.97 2.65 9.53
C VAL A 44 10.31 3.04 10.17
N SER A 45 11.33 2.21 10.01
CA SER A 45 12.66 2.47 10.60
C SER A 45 13.24 3.80 10.11
N PRO A 46 13.73 4.67 11.01
CA PRO A 46 14.38 5.94 10.63
C PRO A 46 15.64 5.72 9.77
N LYS A 47 16.23 4.52 9.80
CA LYS A 47 17.36 4.14 8.94
C LYS A 47 17.02 4.24 7.44
N LEU A 48 15.74 4.24 7.05
CA LEU A 48 15.30 4.45 5.67
C LEU A 48 15.73 5.82 5.10
N MET A 49 16.04 6.80 5.95
CA MET A 49 16.56 8.10 5.48
C MET A 49 17.87 7.93 4.70
N TRP A 50 18.76 7.04 5.17
CA TRP A 50 20.09 6.86 4.59
C TRP A 50 20.09 6.44 3.12
N PRO A 51 19.41 5.35 2.70
CA PRO A 51 19.38 4.97 1.30
C PRO A 51 18.77 6.06 0.40
N LYS A 52 17.77 6.79 0.88
CA LYS A 52 17.19 7.91 0.13
C LYS A 52 18.15 9.10 0.02
N LEU A 53 18.87 9.43 1.08
CA LEU A 53 19.88 10.50 1.09
C LEU A 53 21.06 10.14 0.19
N VAL A 54 21.58 8.92 0.28
CA VAL A 54 22.69 8.45 -0.56
C VAL A 54 22.29 8.46 -2.03
N SER A 55 21.11 7.93 -2.37
CA SER A 55 20.60 7.99 -3.75
C SER A 55 20.47 9.43 -4.24
N ASN A 56 19.94 10.34 -3.42
CA ASN A 56 19.83 11.75 -3.79
C ASN A 56 21.21 12.41 -4.00
N ALA A 57 22.19 12.09 -3.15
CA ALA A 57 23.56 12.60 -3.27
C ALA A 57 24.27 12.09 -4.54
N ILE A 58 24.09 10.81 -4.88
CA ILE A 58 24.62 10.21 -6.09
C ILE A 58 24.04 10.93 -7.33
N TRP A 59 22.72 11.08 -7.40
CA TRP A 59 22.07 11.78 -8.51
C TRP A 59 22.50 13.24 -8.59
N MET A 60 22.61 13.94 -7.47
CA MET A 60 23.13 15.30 -7.41
C MET A 60 24.55 15.39 -7.98
N PHE A 61 25.43 14.46 -7.59
CA PHE A 61 26.81 14.43 -8.08
C PHE A 61 26.87 14.26 -9.60
N PHE A 62 26.14 13.30 -10.16
CA PHE A 62 26.15 13.05 -11.60
C PHE A 62 25.53 14.19 -12.42
N VAL A 63 24.37 14.70 -11.99
CA VAL A 63 23.66 15.76 -12.73
C VAL A 63 24.40 17.10 -12.62
N CYS A 64 24.75 17.53 -11.41
CA CYS A 64 25.47 18.79 -11.23
C CYS A 64 26.91 18.71 -11.77
N GLY A 65 27.56 17.55 -11.64
CA GLY A 65 28.89 17.33 -12.21
C GLY A 65 28.86 17.36 -13.74
N GLY A 66 27.89 16.70 -14.38
CA GLY A 66 27.71 16.75 -15.83
C GLY A 66 27.41 18.17 -16.34
N LEU A 67 26.51 18.90 -15.68
CA LEU A 67 26.21 20.29 -16.01
C LEU A 67 27.42 21.23 -15.82
N TYR A 68 28.22 20.99 -14.79
CA TYR A 68 29.46 21.74 -14.57
C TYR A 68 30.49 21.51 -15.68
N LEU A 69 30.64 20.26 -16.17
CA LEU A 69 31.50 19.94 -17.31
C LEU A 69 30.99 20.62 -18.59
N CYS A 70 29.68 20.60 -18.84
CA CYS A 70 29.06 21.31 -19.96
C CYS A 70 29.27 22.83 -19.87
N TYR A 71 29.21 23.41 -18.65
CA TYR A 71 29.53 24.82 -18.43
C TYR A 71 30.97 25.14 -18.85
N ARG A 72 31.93 24.28 -18.49
CA ARG A 72 33.34 24.49 -18.87
C ARG A 72 33.58 24.52 -20.39
N GLU A 73 32.85 23.67 -21.13
CA GLU A 73 33.06 23.53 -22.57
C GLU A 73 32.23 24.54 -23.38
N TRP A 74 31.00 24.85 -22.94
CA TRP A 74 30.03 25.62 -23.75
C TRP A 74 29.58 26.94 -23.11
N GLY A 75 30.08 27.29 -21.93
CA GLY A 75 29.97 28.63 -21.35
C GLY A 75 28.72 28.88 -20.51
N TRP A 76 28.38 30.15 -20.34
CA TRP A 76 27.49 30.67 -19.29
C TRP A 76 26.05 30.15 -19.30
N GLY A 77 25.54 29.71 -20.45
CA GLY A 77 24.17 29.19 -20.55
C GLY A 77 23.86 28.03 -19.60
N PHE A 78 24.86 27.28 -19.17
CA PHE A 78 24.70 26.14 -18.27
C PHE A 78 24.70 26.49 -16.76
N LEU A 79 25.00 27.75 -16.38
CA LEU A 79 24.93 28.20 -15.00
C LEU A 79 23.50 28.22 -14.45
N ILE A 80 22.53 28.61 -15.28
CA ILE A 80 21.11 28.64 -14.89
C ILE A 80 20.59 27.24 -14.55
N PRO A 81 20.68 26.23 -15.43
CA PRO A 81 20.25 24.87 -15.08
C PRO A 81 21.06 24.28 -13.94
N LEU A 82 22.37 24.55 -13.83
CA LEU A 82 23.19 24.10 -12.72
C LEU A 82 22.65 24.63 -11.38
N GLY A 83 22.32 25.92 -11.30
CA GLY A 83 21.74 26.54 -10.11
C GLY A 83 20.37 25.96 -9.75
N LEU A 84 19.48 25.81 -10.75
CA LEU A 84 18.14 25.25 -10.57
C LEU A 84 18.18 23.81 -10.05
N PHE A 85 19.00 22.94 -10.66
CA PHE A 85 19.15 21.55 -10.22
C PHE A 85 19.81 21.48 -8.85
N GLY A 86 20.80 22.31 -8.55
CA GLY A 86 21.39 22.40 -7.22
C GLY A 86 20.36 22.71 -6.15
N VAL A 87 19.58 23.77 -6.34
CA VAL A 87 18.48 24.14 -5.42
C VAL A 87 17.45 23.03 -5.31
N PHE A 88 17.06 22.39 -6.40
CA PHE A 88 16.12 21.29 -6.40
C PHE A 88 16.61 20.09 -5.56
N PHE A 89 17.88 19.69 -5.68
CA PHE A 89 18.44 18.58 -4.90
C PHE A 89 18.59 18.92 -3.42
N ILE A 90 18.96 20.16 -3.10
CA ILE A 90 19.01 20.65 -1.71
C ILE A 90 17.60 20.63 -1.09
N TRP A 91 16.61 21.13 -1.80
CA TRP A 91 15.23 21.09 -1.35
C TRP A 91 14.75 19.66 -1.11
N ARG A 92 15.03 18.72 -2.03
CA ARG A 92 14.75 17.30 -1.83
C ARG A 92 15.43 16.72 -0.61
N PHE A 93 16.65 17.13 -0.32
CA PHE A 93 17.39 16.69 0.86
C PHE A 93 16.64 17.01 2.16
N PHE A 94 16.08 18.20 2.27
CA PHE A 94 15.28 18.60 3.43
C PHE A 94 13.89 17.90 3.48
N LEU A 95 13.33 17.52 2.35
CA LEU A 95 12.04 16.83 2.31
C LEU A 95 12.11 15.33 2.72
N ILE A 96 13.25 14.67 2.52
CA ILE A 96 13.42 13.24 2.83
C ILE A 96 13.07 12.90 4.28
N PRO A 97 13.58 13.60 5.33
CA PRO A 97 13.26 13.25 6.70
C PRO A 97 11.78 13.40 7.04
N PHE A 98 11.12 14.44 6.51
CA PHE A 98 9.66 14.59 6.69
C PHE A 98 8.88 13.43 6.05
N GLN A 99 9.32 12.98 4.88
CA GLN A 99 8.68 11.87 4.18
C GLN A 99 8.77 10.55 4.97
N VAL A 100 9.95 10.24 5.53
CA VAL A 100 10.16 8.99 6.27
C VAL A 100 9.39 9.00 7.60
N ARG A 101 9.33 10.13 8.29
CA ARG A 101 8.62 10.25 9.58
C ARG A 101 7.11 10.05 9.46
N ASN A 102 6.54 10.31 8.28
CA ASN A 102 5.11 10.22 8.01
C ASN A 102 4.72 8.87 7.36
N MET A 103 5.62 7.89 7.36
CA MET A 103 5.34 6.54 6.90
C MET A 103 5.03 5.62 8.07
N GLY A 104 3.96 4.86 7.94
CA GLY A 104 3.56 3.88 8.94
C GLY A 104 2.65 2.80 8.35
N TRP A 105 2.47 1.73 9.10
CA TRP A 105 1.58 0.66 8.76
C TRP A 105 0.83 0.15 9.99
N LEU A 106 -0.34 -0.41 9.78
CA LEU A 106 -1.16 -1.01 10.82
C LEU A 106 -1.82 -2.26 10.27
N GLU A 107 -1.65 -3.36 10.99
CA GLU A 107 -2.30 -4.63 10.71
C GLU A 107 -3.57 -4.73 11.57
N THR A 108 -4.73 -4.83 10.92
CA THR A 108 -6.01 -5.11 11.57
C THR A 108 -6.45 -6.55 11.30
N ASP A 109 -7.58 -6.97 11.84
CA ASP A 109 -8.06 -8.34 11.67
C ASP A 109 -8.43 -8.66 10.22
N ASN A 110 -8.89 -7.67 9.45
CA ASN A 110 -9.46 -7.87 8.10
C ASN A 110 -8.66 -7.19 6.99
N GLU A 111 -7.82 -6.21 7.33
CA GLU A 111 -7.18 -5.34 6.35
C GLU A 111 -5.81 -4.84 6.81
N LEU A 112 -4.97 -4.53 5.84
CA LEU A 112 -3.69 -3.86 6.03
C LEU A 112 -3.86 -2.37 5.71
N VAL A 113 -3.57 -1.51 6.67
CA VAL A 113 -3.60 -0.05 6.51
C VAL A 113 -2.19 0.46 6.36
N LEU A 114 -1.91 1.11 5.23
CA LEU A 114 -0.63 1.73 4.92
C LEU A 114 -0.78 3.24 4.89
N SER A 115 0.06 3.95 5.62
CA SER A 115 0.16 5.40 5.57
C SER A 115 1.44 5.80 4.85
N LYS A 116 1.30 6.56 3.77
CA LYS A 116 2.40 7.17 3.02
C LYS A 116 2.20 8.68 2.98
N GLY A 117 3.24 9.45 3.30
CA GLY A 117 3.14 10.90 3.23
C GLY A 117 4.43 11.55 2.75
N LYS A 118 4.33 12.37 1.69
CA LYS A 118 5.38 13.35 1.36
C LYS A 118 4.98 14.71 1.91
N MET A 119 4.09 15.39 1.23
CA MET A 119 3.39 16.61 1.64
C MET A 119 1.91 16.32 1.91
N PHE A 120 1.35 15.31 1.26
CA PHE A 120 -0.03 14.86 1.44
C PHE A 120 -0.02 13.49 2.09
N HIS A 121 -0.87 13.27 3.10
CA HIS A 121 -1.08 11.98 3.72
C HIS A 121 -2.00 11.15 2.82
N THR A 122 -1.51 10.00 2.39
CA THR A 122 -2.31 9.01 1.68
C THR A 122 -2.42 7.79 2.58
N ILE A 123 -3.63 7.42 2.93
CA ILE A 123 -3.93 6.18 3.65
C ILE A 123 -4.48 5.20 2.63
N THR A 124 -3.80 4.08 2.48
CA THR A 124 -4.24 2.99 1.62
C THR A 124 -4.69 1.83 2.50
N VAL A 125 -5.91 1.37 2.30
CA VAL A 125 -6.50 0.25 3.02
C VAL A 125 -6.61 -0.93 2.05
N ILE A 126 -5.99 -2.06 2.39
CA ILE A 126 -5.92 -3.25 1.55
C ILE A 126 -6.58 -4.41 2.31
N PRO A 127 -7.81 -4.82 1.93
CA PRO A 127 -8.44 -6.02 2.48
C PRO A 127 -7.61 -7.27 2.14
N TYR A 128 -7.40 -8.18 3.10
CA TYR A 128 -6.58 -9.38 2.89
C TYR A 128 -7.10 -10.27 1.75
N GLY A 129 -8.41 -10.34 1.54
CA GLY A 129 -9.00 -11.11 0.43
C GLY A 129 -8.70 -10.56 -0.97
N ARG A 130 -8.11 -9.36 -1.09
CA ARG A 130 -7.67 -8.79 -2.38
C ARG A 130 -6.18 -8.97 -2.64
N ILE A 131 -5.40 -9.42 -1.66
CA ILE A 131 -3.97 -9.65 -1.80
C ILE A 131 -3.77 -10.92 -2.63
N GLN A 132 -3.03 -10.80 -3.73
CA GLN A 132 -2.65 -11.94 -4.57
C GLN A 132 -1.36 -12.58 -4.09
N PHE A 133 -0.33 -11.76 -3.91
CA PHE A 133 0.95 -12.20 -3.37
C PHE A 133 1.68 -11.02 -2.71
N VAL A 134 2.64 -11.36 -1.87
CA VAL A 134 3.45 -10.40 -1.12
C VAL A 134 4.91 -10.71 -1.35
N ASP A 135 5.65 -9.74 -1.88
CA ASP A 135 7.08 -9.84 -2.13
C ASP A 135 7.88 -9.02 -1.13
N VAL A 136 9.09 -9.49 -0.85
CA VAL A 136 10.06 -8.76 -0.04
C VAL A 136 11.32 -8.54 -0.84
N GLU A 137 11.63 -7.27 -1.09
CA GLU A 137 12.81 -6.87 -1.85
C GLU A 137 13.79 -6.08 -0.97
N SER A 138 15.05 -6.08 -1.38
CA SER A 138 16.06 -5.20 -0.77
C SER A 138 17.03 -4.70 -1.82
N GLY A 139 17.13 -3.39 -1.97
CA GLY A 139 18.17 -2.77 -2.78
C GLY A 139 19.55 -2.87 -2.13
N PRO A 140 20.64 -2.61 -2.89
CA PRO A 140 22.01 -2.78 -2.39
C PRO A 140 22.32 -1.95 -1.14
N ILE A 141 21.85 -0.69 -1.10
CA ILE A 141 22.07 0.20 0.04
C ILE A 141 21.16 -0.17 1.22
N SER A 142 19.90 -0.54 0.94
CA SER A 142 18.95 -0.96 1.98
C SER A 142 19.41 -2.26 2.65
N ARG A 143 19.96 -3.19 1.84
CA ARG A 143 20.48 -4.47 2.32
C ARG A 143 21.66 -4.30 3.27
N SER A 144 22.59 -3.39 3.00
CA SER A 144 23.72 -3.11 3.89
C SER A 144 23.31 -2.51 5.25
N LEU A 145 22.10 -1.92 5.31
CA LEU A 145 21.51 -1.36 6.52
C LEU A 145 20.50 -2.31 7.20
N GLY A 146 20.35 -3.54 6.69
CA GLY A 146 19.39 -4.51 7.20
C GLY A 146 17.92 -4.13 6.94
N LEU A 147 17.66 -3.34 5.91
CA LEU A 147 16.33 -2.87 5.54
C LEU A 147 15.79 -3.62 4.33
N LYS A 148 14.50 -3.92 4.37
CA LYS A 148 13.75 -4.49 3.26
C LYS A 148 12.51 -3.64 2.94
N GLU A 149 11.99 -3.87 1.77
CA GLU A 149 10.74 -3.29 1.27
C GLU A 149 9.74 -4.41 1.04
N LEU A 150 8.54 -4.26 1.58
CA LEU A 150 7.44 -5.18 1.38
C LEU A 150 6.56 -4.63 0.26
N LYS A 151 6.32 -5.44 -0.78
CA LYS A 151 5.41 -5.12 -1.88
C LYS A 151 4.18 -5.99 -1.79
N VAL A 152 3.03 -5.36 -1.73
CA VAL A 152 1.73 -6.03 -1.69
C VAL A 152 1.08 -5.87 -3.05
N HIS A 153 0.92 -6.99 -3.76
CA HIS A 153 0.27 -7.05 -5.05
C HIS A 153 -1.18 -7.47 -4.90
N THR A 154 -2.05 -6.71 -5.54
CA THR A 154 -3.50 -6.93 -5.50
C THR A 154 -4.04 -7.27 -6.88
N ALA A 155 -5.31 -7.67 -6.97
CA ALA A 155 -5.94 -7.97 -8.26
C ALA A 155 -6.01 -6.78 -9.23
N SER A 156 -5.76 -5.56 -8.74
CA SER A 156 -5.69 -4.34 -9.54
C SER A 156 -4.32 -3.69 -9.33
N SER A 157 -3.54 -3.54 -10.38
CA SER A 157 -2.22 -2.88 -10.34
C SER A 157 -2.25 -1.45 -9.79
N SER A 158 -3.39 -0.77 -9.91
CA SER A 158 -3.60 0.56 -9.33
C SER A 158 -3.66 0.56 -7.79
N SER A 159 -3.89 -0.60 -7.19
CA SER A 159 -3.99 -0.80 -5.74
C SER A 159 -2.73 -1.44 -5.14
N ASP A 160 -1.73 -1.76 -5.96
CA ASP A 160 -0.44 -2.26 -5.49
C ASP A 160 0.22 -1.23 -4.57
N SER A 161 0.82 -1.72 -3.51
CA SER A 161 1.38 -0.84 -2.49
C SER A 161 2.70 -1.35 -1.96
N ASP A 162 3.65 -0.42 -1.80
CA ASP A 162 4.97 -0.70 -1.28
C ASP A 162 5.12 -0.15 0.13
N LEU A 163 5.77 -0.89 1.00
CA LEU A 163 6.11 -0.48 2.36
C LEU A 163 7.64 -0.58 2.53
N PRO A 164 8.38 0.49 2.21
CA PRO A 164 9.83 0.50 2.35
C PRO A 164 10.27 0.72 3.79
N GLY A 165 11.49 0.26 4.12
CA GLY A 165 12.18 0.59 5.36
C GLY A 165 11.76 -0.22 6.57
N LEU A 166 11.27 -1.41 6.37
CA LEU A 166 11.11 -2.41 7.42
C LEU A 166 12.47 -3.02 7.77
N LEU A 167 12.66 -3.40 9.03
CA LEU A 167 13.78 -4.28 9.40
C LEU A 167 13.60 -5.63 8.71
N ALA A 168 14.71 -6.28 8.41
CA ALA A 168 14.67 -7.53 7.63
C ALA A 168 13.80 -8.61 8.31
N GLU A 169 13.92 -8.75 9.63
CA GLU A 169 13.14 -9.70 10.44
C GLU A 169 11.65 -9.34 10.45
N ASP A 170 11.32 -8.05 10.62
CA ASP A 170 9.93 -7.58 10.63
C ASP A 170 9.26 -7.76 9.26
N ALA A 171 10.00 -7.51 8.18
CA ALA A 171 9.49 -7.66 6.82
C ALA A 171 9.15 -9.12 6.48
N ASP A 172 10.04 -10.05 6.84
CA ASP A 172 9.81 -11.48 6.62
C ASP A 172 8.64 -12.00 7.47
N ALA A 173 8.60 -11.63 8.75
CA ALA A 173 7.51 -11.99 9.64
C ALA A 173 6.15 -11.40 9.18
N LEU A 174 6.13 -10.15 8.71
CA LEU A 174 4.93 -9.50 8.19
C LEU A 174 4.45 -10.18 6.91
N ARG A 175 5.37 -10.48 5.96
CA ARG A 175 5.04 -11.23 4.74
C ARG A 175 4.35 -12.55 5.05
N ASP A 176 4.91 -13.34 5.99
CA ASP A 176 4.38 -14.65 6.33
C ASP A 176 2.98 -14.55 6.96
N ARG A 177 2.77 -13.58 7.86
CA ARG A 177 1.43 -13.32 8.42
C ARG A 177 0.42 -12.91 7.37
N LEU A 178 0.79 -11.99 6.47
CA LEU A 178 -0.09 -11.53 5.39
C LEU A 178 -0.43 -12.68 4.42
N ALA A 179 0.53 -13.54 4.09
CA ALA A 179 0.30 -14.70 3.22
C ALA A 179 -0.68 -15.70 3.83
N VAL A 180 -0.62 -15.93 5.15
CA VAL A 180 -1.58 -16.79 5.87
C VAL A 180 -2.97 -16.17 5.84
N LYS A 181 -3.11 -14.91 6.27
CA LYS A 181 -4.39 -14.18 6.30
C LYS A 181 -5.05 -14.07 4.91
N ALA A 182 -4.25 -13.84 3.87
CA ALA A 182 -4.75 -13.79 2.50
C ALA A 182 -5.33 -15.14 2.06
N ARG A 183 -4.66 -16.26 2.38
CA ARG A 183 -5.15 -17.62 2.06
C ARG A 183 -6.44 -17.95 2.80
N GLU A 184 -6.52 -17.66 4.10
CA GLU A 184 -7.72 -17.88 4.91
C GLU A 184 -8.93 -17.15 4.33
N ARG A 185 -8.75 -15.90 3.93
CA ARG A 185 -9.83 -15.10 3.32
C ARG A 185 -10.20 -15.52 1.90
N MET A 186 -9.27 -16.04 1.10
CA MET A 186 -9.56 -16.57 -0.22
C MET A 186 -10.26 -17.94 -0.16
N SER A 187 -10.00 -18.76 0.86
CA SER A 187 -10.63 -20.06 1.04
C SER A 187 -12.06 -19.98 1.61
N GLY A 188 -12.53 -18.79 1.98
CA GLY A 188 -13.90 -18.58 2.47
C GLY A 188 -14.16 -19.09 3.89
N LEU A 189 -13.09 -19.30 4.67
CA LEU A 189 -13.15 -19.67 6.08
C LEU A 189 -13.14 -18.44 6.97
#